data_137f3792ce5a8f31a85666fc2b662a49
#
_entry.id   137f3792ce5a8f31a85666fc2b662a49
#
_cell.length_a   1.000
_cell.length_b   1.000
_cell.length_c   1.000
_cell.angle_alpha   90.00
_cell.angle_beta   90.00
_cell.angle_gamma   90.00
#
_symmetry.space_group_name_H-M   'P 1'
#
loop_
_entity.id
_entity.type
_entity.pdbx_description
1 polymer ?
#
loop_
_entity_poly.entity_id
_entity_poly.type
_entity_poly.pdbx_seq_one_letter_code
_entity_poly.pdbx_strand_id
1 'polypeptide(L)'
;MKILNFGSLNIDKVYAVEEIVKGGETIDSVSFSESVGGKGLNQSIAVAKAGGNIMHAGCVGKDGEILLQALKDNNVDTSLIKTVETASGQAIIQVDKHGQNCIILFHGANYEVDKAYIDEVMQDFAQGDILILQNEISNIDYII
;
A
#
# COMPACT_ATOMS: atom_id res chain seq x y z
N MET A 1 -11.98 -19.09 11.06
CA MET A 1 -10.64 -18.70 10.59
C MET A 1 -10.81 -17.44 9.77
N LYS A 2 -10.27 -16.33 10.25
CA LYS A 2 -10.25 -15.03 9.56
C LYS A 2 -8.90 -14.86 8.87
N ILE A 3 -8.81 -14.04 7.83
CA ILE A 3 -7.57 -13.66 7.18
C ILE A 3 -7.45 -12.14 7.29
N LEU A 4 -6.41 -11.66 7.98
CA LEU A 4 -6.05 -10.26 8.09
C LEU A 4 -4.77 -10.02 7.30
N ASN A 5 -4.77 -9.02 6.42
CA ASN A 5 -3.56 -8.42 5.91
C ASN A 5 -3.36 -7.06 6.58
N PHE A 6 -2.34 -6.94 7.40
CA PHE A 6 -1.93 -5.67 7.98
C PHE A 6 -0.78 -5.13 7.16
N GLY A 7 -1.08 -4.24 6.22
CA GLY A 7 -0.13 -3.97 5.15
C GLY A 7 -0.20 -2.60 4.50
N SER A 8 0.79 -2.38 3.63
CA SER A 8 1.02 -1.13 2.92
C SER A 8 -0.01 -0.87 1.81
N LEU A 9 -0.30 0.42 1.64
CA LEU A 9 -1.20 0.98 0.64
C LEU A 9 -0.46 2.15 -0.03
N ASN A 10 -0.17 2.05 -1.33
CA ASN A 10 0.58 3.05 -2.07
C ASN A 10 -0.16 3.52 -3.33
N ILE A 11 0.01 4.78 -3.65
CA ILE A 11 -0.32 5.34 -4.96
C ILE A 11 0.97 5.35 -5.79
N ASP A 12 1.01 4.56 -6.84
CA ASP A 12 2.16 4.47 -7.74
C ASP A 12 2.05 5.52 -8.84
N LYS A 13 3.01 6.45 -8.89
CA LYS A 13 3.12 7.54 -9.87
C LYS A 13 4.24 7.20 -10.85
N VAL A 14 3.85 6.76 -12.04
CA VAL A 14 4.79 6.25 -13.05
C VAL A 14 5.03 7.32 -14.12
N TYR A 15 6.28 7.71 -14.27
CA TYR A 15 6.78 8.61 -15.30
C TYR A 15 7.57 7.81 -16.33
N ALA A 16 7.05 7.68 -17.54
CA ALA A 16 7.84 7.14 -18.65
C ALA A 16 8.82 8.22 -19.11
N VAL A 17 10.09 7.88 -19.24
CA VAL A 17 11.16 8.79 -19.62
C VAL A 17 12.03 8.17 -20.72
N GLU A 18 12.73 8.98 -21.51
CA GLU A 18 13.72 8.45 -22.48
C GLU A 18 14.90 7.80 -21.74
N GLU A 19 15.41 8.47 -20.72
CA GLU A 19 16.47 8.00 -19.83
C GLU A 19 16.18 8.44 -18.40
N ILE A 20 16.58 7.64 -17.42
CA ILE A 20 16.42 7.99 -15.99
C ILE A 20 17.24 9.25 -15.69
N VAL A 21 16.60 10.26 -15.07
CA VAL A 21 17.21 11.54 -14.75
C VAL A 21 18.42 11.38 -13.82
N LYS A 22 19.48 12.10 -14.10
CA LYS A 22 20.70 12.15 -13.28
C LYS A 22 20.70 13.38 -12.38
N GLY A 23 21.54 13.36 -11.34
CA GLY A 23 21.68 14.50 -10.42
C GLY A 23 22.05 15.78 -11.17
N GLY A 24 21.28 16.85 -10.96
CA GLY A 24 21.45 18.15 -11.60
C GLY A 24 20.78 18.33 -12.96
N GLU A 25 20.14 17.29 -13.51
CA GLU A 25 19.39 17.35 -14.77
C GLU A 25 17.91 17.65 -14.55
N THR A 26 17.31 18.27 -15.56
CA THR A 26 15.85 18.39 -15.71
C THR A 26 15.47 17.75 -17.04
N ILE A 27 14.53 16.83 -17.02
CA ILE A 27 14.06 16.15 -18.23
C ILE A 27 12.52 16.22 -18.31
N ASP A 28 11.97 16.09 -19.50
CA ASP A 28 10.55 15.93 -19.73
C ASP A 28 10.20 14.44 -19.67
N SER A 29 9.03 14.13 -19.06
CA SER A 29 8.46 12.80 -19.16
C SER A 29 7.72 12.61 -20.47
N VAL A 30 7.81 11.42 -21.05
CA VAL A 30 7.04 11.03 -22.26
C VAL A 30 5.56 10.85 -21.92
N SER A 31 5.28 10.28 -20.75
CA SER A 31 3.92 10.10 -20.24
C SER A 31 3.92 9.99 -18.72
N PHE A 32 2.74 10.17 -18.15
CA PHE A 32 2.46 9.97 -16.73
C PHE A 32 1.24 9.08 -16.55
N SER A 33 1.31 8.16 -15.60
CA SER A 33 0.16 7.39 -15.16
C SER A 33 0.16 7.22 -13.63
N GLU A 34 -1.02 7.04 -13.08
CA GLU A 34 -1.20 6.78 -11.66
C GLU A 34 -1.96 5.46 -11.49
N SER A 35 -1.54 4.64 -10.56
CA SER A 35 -2.16 3.36 -10.26
C SER A 35 -2.08 3.03 -8.78
N VAL A 36 -2.89 2.08 -8.34
CA VAL A 36 -2.83 1.56 -6.98
C VAL A 36 -1.71 0.53 -6.86
N GLY A 37 -1.02 0.53 -5.73
CA GLY A 37 0.09 -0.36 -5.44
C GLY A 37 0.30 -0.57 -3.95
N GLY A 38 1.50 -1.02 -3.61
CA GLY A 38 1.86 -1.48 -2.27
C GLY A 38 1.72 -3.00 -2.14
N LYS A 39 2.71 -3.62 -1.47
CA LYS A 39 2.71 -5.09 -1.30
C LYS A 39 1.47 -5.56 -0.54
N GLY A 40 1.04 -4.81 0.49
CA GLY A 40 -0.15 -5.12 1.26
C GLY A 40 -1.42 -5.14 0.39
N LEU A 41 -1.66 -4.07 -0.38
CA LEU A 41 -2.80 -3.99 -1.29
C LEU A 41 -2.81 -5.14 -2.29
N ASN A 42 -1.67 -5.39 -2.94
CA ASN A 42 -1.56 -6.43 -3.95
C ASN A 42 -1.82 -7.83 -3.39
N GLN A 43 -1.34 -8.13 -2.19
CA GLN A 43 -1.58 -9.41 -1.52
C GLN A 43 -3.05 -9.57 -1.11
N SER A 44 -3.70 -8.53 -0.59
CA SER A 44 -5.12 -8.57 -0.26
C SER A 44 -5.98 -8.87 -1.48
N ILE A 45 -5.71 -8.19 -2.59
CA ILE A 45 -6.42 -8.43 -3.85
C ILE A 45 -6.15 -9.86 -4.37
N ALA A 46 -4.91 -10.34 -4.26
CA ALA A 46 -4.57 -11.71 -4.69
C ALA A 46 -5.32 -12.77 -3.90
N VAL A 47 -5.40 -12.64 -2.57
CA VAL A 47 -6.16 -13.55 -1.70
C VAL A 47 -7.66 -13.50 -2.03
N ALA A 48 -8.23 -12.31 -2.20
CA ALA A 48 -9.63 -12.16 -2.55
C ALA A 48 -9.95 -12.80 -3.92
N LYS A 49 -9.10 -12.59 -4.93
CA LYS A 49 -9.23 -13.23 -6.25
C LYS A 49 -9.08 -14.75 -6.20
N ALA A 50 -8.35 -15.29 -5.24
CA ALA A 50 -8.27 -16.73 -4.99
C ALA A 50 -9.49 -17.29 -4.23
N GLY A 51 -10.49 -16.45 -3.92
CA GLY A 51 -11.71 -16.83 -3.21
C GLY A 51 -11.61 -16.77 -1.68
N GLY A 52 -10.56 -16.18 -1.13
CA GLY A 52 -10.41 -15.96 0.30
C GLY A 52 -11.19 -14.74 0.79
N ASN A 53 -11.86 -14.87 1.94
CA ASN A 53 -12.44 -13.71 2.64
C ASN A 53 -11.36 -13.04 3.47
N ILE A 54 -10.90 -11.87 3.02
CA ILE A 54 -9.79 -11.15 3.63
C ILE A 54 -10.21 -9.75 4.09
N MET A 55 -9.74 -9.36 5.26
CA MET A 55 -9.77 -8.00 5.79
C MET A 55 -8.41 -7.33 5.57
N HIS A 56 -8.40 -6.05 5.24
CA HIS A 56 -7.20 -5.25 5.17
C HIS A 56 -7.18 -4.21 6.28
N ALA A 57 -6.10 -4.17 7.06
CA ALA A 57 -5.79 -3.12 8.00
C ALA A 57 -4.55 -2.36 7.55
N GLY A 58 -4.55 -1.05 7.76
CA GLY A 58 -3.48 -0.14 7.36
C GLY A 58 -3.98 1.30 7.42
N CYS A 59 -3.13 2.24 7.01
CA CYS A 59 -3.49 3.65 7.01
C CYS A 59 -3.41 4.25 5.61
N VAL A 60 -4.35 5.13 5.31
CA VAL A 60 -4.37 5.96 4.10
C VAL A 60 -4.53 7.43 4.47
N GLY A 61 -4.09 8.33 3.60
CA GLY A 61 -4.38 9.75 3.71
C GLY A 61 -5.76 10.10 3.14
N LYS A 62 -6.10 11.41 3.13
CA LYS A 62 -7.31 11.92 2.48
C LYS A 62 -7.33 11.70 0.96
N ASP A 63 -6.17 11.44 0.37
CA ASP A 63 -5.95 11.09 -1.03
C ASP A 63 -6.13 9.58 -1.31
N GLY A 64 -6.42 8.79 -0.28
CA GLY A 64 -6.46 7.32 -0.36
C GLY A 64 -7.74 6.71 -0.93
N GLU A 65 -8.73 7.50 -1.38
CA GLU A 65 -10.01 6.96 -1.88
C GLU A 65 -9.81 5.97 -3.03
N ILE A 66 -8.86 6.22 -3.92
CA ILE A 66 -8.52 5.31 -5.03
C ILE A 66 -8.06 3.93 -4.52
N LEU A 67 -7.33 3.89 -3.39
CA LEU A 67 -6.85 2.65 -2.77
C LEU A 67 -8.01 1.87 -2.14
N LEU A 68 -8.89 2.58 -1.41
CA LEU A 68 -10.08 1.97 -0.80
C LEU A 68 -11.02 1.41 -1.86
N GLN A 69 -11.24 2.16 -2.95
CA GLN A 69 -12.10 1.72 -4.03
C GLN A 69 -11.55 0.46 -4.72
N ALA A 70 -10.24 0.42 -4.99
CA ALA A 70 -9.60 -0.74 -5.61
C ALA A 70 -9.73 -2.00 -4.74
N LEU A 71 -9.61 -1.88 -3.42
CA LEU A 71 -9.81 -3.00 -2.50
C LEU A 71 -11.28 -3.47 -2.50
N LYS A 72 -12.24 -2.53 -2.40
CA LYS A 72 -13.69 -2.83 -2.43
C LYS A 72 -14.11 -3.51 -3.73
N ASP A 73 -13.63 -3.02 -4.87
CA ASP A 73 -13.92 -3.58 -6.20
C ASP A 73 -13.41 -5.03 -6.34
N ASN A 74 -12.44 -5.42 -5.53
CA ASN A 74 -11.91 -6.77 -5.46
C ASN A 74 -12.44 -7.58 -4.26
N ASN A 75 -13.53 -7.14 -3.61
CA ASN A 75 -14.17 -7.81 -2.47
C ASN A 75 -13.26 -7.99 -1.24
N VAL A 76 -12.34 -7.06 -1.01
CA VAL A 76 -11.55 -6.97 0.23
C VAL A 76 -12.34 -6.13 1.24
N ASP A 77 -12.46 -6.62 2.47
CA ASP A 77 -13.05 -5.85 3.57
C ASP A 77 -12.08 -4.74 4.00
N THR A 78 -12.53 -3.49 3.91
CA THR A 78 -11.76 -2.28 4.21
C THR A 78 -12.16 -1.63 5.54
N SER A 79 -13.03 -2.26 6.33
CA SER A 79 -13.59 -1.69 7.57
C SER A 79 -12.53 -1.35 8.63
N LEU A 80 -11.37 -1.99 8.56
CA LEU A 80 -10.25 -1.78 9.47
C LEU A 80 -9.23 -0.74 8.97
N ILE A 81 -9.40 -0.15 7.77
CA ILE A 81 -8.46 0.86 7.27
C ILE A 81 -8.75 2.20 7.93
N LYS A 82 -7.69 2.83 8.47
CA LYS A 82 -7.75 4.14 9.12
C LYS A 82 -7.35 5.25 8.15
N THR A 83 -8.13 6.33 8.11
CA THR A 83 -7.74 7.56 7.40
C THR A 83 -7.00 8.49 8.36
N VAL A 84 -5.83 8.98 7.94
CA VAL A 84 -4.96 9.88 8.71
C VAL A 84 -4.73 11.19 7.97
N GLU A 85 -4.12 12.19 8.64
CA GLU A 85 -3.84 13.50 8.02
C GLU A 85 -2.66 13.45 7.05
N THR A 86 -1.70 12.57 7.29
CA THR A 86 -0.54 12.35 6.41
C THR A 86 -1.01 11.75 5.08
N ALA A 87 -0.46 12.22 3.95
CA ALA A 87 -0.76 11.67 2.63
C ALA A 87 -0.49 10.15 2.57
N SER A 88 -1.24 9.44 1.75
CA SER A 88 -1.04 8.01 1.51
C SER A 88 0.40 7.70 1.10
N GLY A 89 0.84 6.46 1.29
CA GLY A 89 2.11 6.00 0.74
C GLY A 89 2.18 6.23 -0.77
N GLN A 90 3.35 6.58 -1.28
CA GLN A 90 3.55 6.86 -2.71
C GLN A 90 4.84 6.19 -3.20
N ALA A 91 4.79 5.67 -4.41
CA ALA A 91 5.98 5.30 -5.17
C ALA A 91 6.09 6.23 -6.38
N ILE A 92 7.18 7.01 -6.45
CA ILE A 92 7.52 7.80 -7.63
C ILE A 92 8.45 6.95 -8.47
N ILE A 93 8.00 6.55 -9.66
CA ILE A 93 8.64 5.56 -10.49
C ILE A 93 9.01 6.20 -11.83
N GLN A 94 10.29 6.19 -12.17
CA GLN A 94 10.74 6.47 -13.53
C GLN A 94 10.96 5.14 -14.25
N VAL A 95 10.47 5.03 -15.49
CA VAL A 95 10.71 3.87 -16.34
C VAL A 95 11.26 4.36 -17.67
N ASP A 96 12.44 3.92 -18.05
CA ASP A 96 13.07 4.29 -19.30
C ASP A 96 12.62 3.41 -20.49
N LYS A 97 13.06 3.79 -21.71
CA LYS A 97 12.74 3.06 -22.94
C LYS A 97 13.26 1.62 -23.00
N HIS A 98 14.17 1.24 -22.09
CA HIS A 98 14.71 -0.12 -21.97
C HIS A 98 14.00 -0.93 -20.88
N GLY A 99 13.00 -0.33 -20.20
CA GLY A 99 12.27 -0.96 -19.08
C GLY A 99 13.04 -0.95 -17.75
N GLN A 100 14.16 -0.22 -17.65
CA GLN A 100 14.82 0.00 -16.37
C GLN A 100 14.01 1.00 -15.54
N ASN A 101 13.98 0.80 -14.23
CA ASN A 101 13.26 1.69 -13.33
C ASN A 101 14.14 2.25 -12.23
N CYS A 102 13.71 3.40 -11.71
CA CYS A 102 14.22 4.04 -10.50
C CYS A 102 13.02 4.44 -9.66
N ILE A 103 13.01 4.06 -8.39
CA ILE A 103 11.85 4.22 -7.52
C ILE A 103 12.24 5.00 -6.28
N ILE A 104 11.46 6.04 -5.97
CA ILE A 104 11.51 6.76 -4.70
C ILE A 104 10.24 6.41 -3.93
N LEU A 105 10.39 5.86 -2.71
CA LEU A 105 9.27 5.56 -1.83
C LEU A 105 9.07 6.69 -0.81
N PHE A 106 7.84 7.14 -0.69
CA PHE A 106 7.36 7.93 0.43
C PHE A 106 6.38 7.06 1.23
N HIS A 107 6.75 6.70 2.44
CA HIS A 107 5.93 5.79 3.25
C HIS A 107 4.61 6.43 3.69
N GLY A 108 4.61 7.74 3.97
CA GLY A 108 3.40 8.48 4.29
C GLY A 108 2.55 7.82 5.37
N ALA A 109 1.26 7.67 5.10
CA ALA A 109 0.30 7.05 6.01
C ALA A 109 0.67 5.64 6.46
N ASN A 110 1.45 4.89 5.68
CA ASN A 110 1.92 3.56 6.09
C ASN A 110 2.77 3.60 7.37
N TYR A 111 3.38 4.73 7.68
CA TYR A 111 4.16 4.91 8.90
C TYR A 111 3.38 5.56 10.05
N GLU A 112 2.06 5.77 9.87
CA GLU A 112 1.13 6.22 10.90
C GLU A 112 0.42 5.05 11.62
N VAL A 113 0.83 3.82 11.37
CA VAL A 113 0.34 2.63 12.09
C VAL A 113 0.93 2.66 13.50
N ASP A 114 0.15 3.14 14.48
CA ASP A 114 0.54 3.23 15.87
C ASP A 114 0.10 2.00 16.68
N LYS A 115 0.66 1.85 17.88
CA LYS A 115 0.38 0.68 18.74
C LYS A 115 -1.08 0.61 19.19
N ALA A 116 -1.72 1.74 19.44
CA ALA A 116 -3.12 1.78 19.86
C ALA A 116 -4.04 1.26 18.76
N TYR A 117 -3.77 1.64 17.50
CA TYR A 117 -4.50 1.12 16.36
C TYR A 117 -4.24 -0.36 16.13
N ILE A 118 -2.99 -0.83 16.33
CA ILE A 118 -2.67 -2.26 16.25
C ILE A 118 -3.48 -3.04 17.29
N ASP A 119 -3.49 -2.57 18.55
CA ASP A 119 -4.24 -3.22 19.62
C ASP A 119 -5.75 -3.27 19.31
N GLU A 120 -6.31 -2.18 18.79
CA GLU A 120 -7.72 -2.11 18.36
C GLU A 120 -8.03 -3.16 17.29
N VAL A 121 -7.21 -3.24 16.23
CA VAL A 121 -7.41 -4.21 15.14
C VAL A 121 -7.27 -5.64 15.65
N MET A 122 -6.26 -5.91 16.47
CA MET A 122 -5.94 -7.28 16.89
C MET A 122 -6.92 -7.86 17.92
N GLN A 123 -7.77 -7.04 18.57
CA GLN A 123 -8.79 -7.53 19.52
C GLN A 123 -9.76 -8.54 18.92
N ASP A 124 -10.00 -8.43 17.61
CA ASP A 124 -10.97 -9.29 16.90
C ASP A 124 -10.34 -10.57 16.32
N PHE A 125 -9.03 -10.79 16.55
CA PHE A 125 -8.28 -11.93 16.01
C PHE A 125 -7.78 -12.84 17.13
N ALA A 126 -7.68 -14.14 16.84
CA ALA A 126 -7.31 -15.16 17.79
C ALA A 126 -6.44 -16.26 17.17
N GLN A 127 -5.93 -17.14 18.01
CA GLN A 127 -5.19 -18.31 17.56
C GLN A 127 -5.98 -19.13 16.54
N GLY A 128 -5.38 -19.41 15.39
CA GLY A 128 -6.00 -20.10 14.26
C GLY A 128 -6.41 -19.16 13.12
N ASP A 129 -6.40 -17.85 13.33
CA ASP A 129 -6.56 -16.86 12.25
C ASP A 129 -5.22 -16.67 11.51
N ILE A 130 -5.28 -16.17 10.29
CA ILE A 130 -4.11 -15.94 9.44
C ILE A 130 -3.79 -14.45 9.42
N LEU A 131 -2.55 -14.11 9.72
CA LEU A 131 -2.00 -12.77 9.60
C LEU A 131 -0.99 -12.70 8.46
N ILE A 132 -1.19 -11.78 7.53
CA ILE A 132 -0.28 -11.48 6.42
C ILE A 132 0.39 -10.14 6.71
N LEU A 133 1.72 -10.09 6.62
CA LEU A 133 2.53 -8.92 6.91
C LEU A 133 3.56 -8.69 5.80
N GLN A 134 3.98 -7.42 5.66
CA GLN A 134 5.12 -7.01 4.85
C GLN A 134 5.93 -5.98 5.64
N ASN A 135 7.21 -5.90 5.38
CA ASN A 135 8.08 -4.91 6.03
C ASN A 135 7.96 -3.52 5.37
N GLU A 136 6.74 -2.97 5.29
CA GLU A 136 6.45 -1.68 4.66
C GLU A 136 5.56 -0.75 5.50
N ILE A 137 5.24 -1.14 6.74
CA ILE A 137 4.47 -0.34 7.70
C ILE A 137 5.27 -0.13 8.98
N SER A 138 4.92 0.91 9.76
CA SER A 138 5.53 1.13 11.08
C SER A 138 5.11 0.08 12.11
N ASN A 139 5.91 -0.09 13.16
CA ASN A 139 5.64 -0.95 14.32
C ASN A 139 5.35 -2.42 13.99
N ILE A 140 5.93 -2.95 12.92
CA ILE A 140 5.69 -4.35 12.49
C ILE A 140 6.15 -5.35 13.57
N ASP A 141 7.22 -5.06 14.29
CA ASP A 141 7.74 -5.87 15.41
C ASP A 141 6.78 -5.91 16.60
N TYR A 142 5.86 -4.96 16.69
CA TYR A 142 4.82 -4.94 17.73
C TYR A 142 3.61 -5.80 17.34
N ILE A 143 3.40 -6.04 16.06
CA ILE A 143 2.31 -6.88 15.55
C ILE A 143 2.62 -8.37 15.74
N ILE A 144 3.93 -8.75 15.72
CA ILE A 144 4.43 -10.13 15.84
C ILE A 144 4.56 -10.53 17.31
#